data_d630755b388ad29e6575a9b1fb8dcdb0
#
_entry.id   d630755b388ad29e6575a9b1fb8dcdb0
#
_cell.length_a   1.000
_cell.length_b   1.000
_cell.length_c   1.000
_cell.angle_alpha   90.00
_cell.angle_beta   90.00
_cell.angle_gamma   90.00
#
_symmetry.space_group_name_H-M   'P 1'
#
loop_
_entity.id
_entity.type
_entity.pdbx_description
1 polymer ?
#
loop_
_entity_poly.entity_id
_entity_poly.type
_entity_poly.pdbx_seq_one_letter_code
_entity_poly.pdbx_strand_id
1 'polypeptide(L)'
;MTPCVFFDRDGIVNLAPTTRYVERREDFHLLEGFFQTLAHITRLGYVAVIITNQKGVSTGATPVAELEAMHQAIRLRAAERGLSILDILYCDAPEEGHPRRKPNPGMLFEAAEKHGLDLATSWMVGDNEKDVIAGQRAGCRTIFVGTKSIKTKPDACVADMDELASTVVHVIPPVSGGR
;
A
#
# COMPACT_ATOMS: atom_id res chain seq x y z
N MET A 1 12.42 -0.97 -16.61
CA MET A 1 11.19 -1.04 -15.81
C MET A 1 11.41 -0.25 -14.52
N THR A 2 10.37 0.35 -13.96
CA THR A 2 10.46 1.28 -12.83
C THR A 2 10.21 0.55 -11.51
N PRO A 3 11.07 0.66 -10.48
CA PRO A 3 10.82 0.07 -9.17
C PRO A 3 9.71 0.83 -8.43
N CYS A 4 8.90 0.09 -7.66
CA CYS A 4 7.72 0.60 -6.99
C CYS A 4 7.71 0.23 -5.51
N VAL A 5 7.14 1.07 -4.68
CA VAL A 5 6.67 0.67 -3.35
C VAL A 5 5.15 0.60 -3.38
N PHE A 6 4.63 -0.60 -3.21
CA PHE A 6 3.21 -0.86 -3.05
C PHE A 6 2.82 -0.70 -1.59
N PHE A 7 1.72 -0.03 -1.34
CA PHE A 7 1.20 0.18 0.01
C PHE A 7 -0.20 -0.41 0.15
N ASP A 8 -0.48 -1.11 1.24
CA ASP A 8 -1.87 -1.27 1.65
C ASP A 8 -2.45 0.09 2.05
N ARG A 9 -3.77 0.20 2.18
CA ARG A 9 -4.43 1.45 2.54
C ARG A 9 -4.69 1.52 4.04
N ASP A 10 -5.56 0.64 4.54
CA ASP A 10 -6.03 0.67 5.93
C ASP A 10 -4.94 0.17 6.88
N GLY A 11 -4.56 0.97 7.86
CA GLY A 11 -3.42 0.70 8.76
C GLY A 11 -2.05 1.20 8.25
N ILE A 12 -1.96 1.62 6.97
CA ILE A 12 -0.73 2.09 6.34
C ILE A 12 -0.86 3.54 5.85
N VAL A 13 -1.84 3.83 5.01
CA VAL A 13 -2.12 5.18 4.49
C VAL A 13 -3.02 5.96 5.43
N ASN A 14 -3.99 5.28 6.01
CA ASN A 14 -4.91 5.79 7.00
C ASN A 14 -4.97 4.89 8.23
N LEU A 15 -5.47 5.40 9.34
CA LEU A 15 -5.74 4.59 10.52
C LEU A 15 -6.60 3.39 10.14
N ALA A 16 -6.24 2.22 10.69
CA ALA A 16 -7.06 1.04 10.55
C ALA A 16 -8.45 1.31 11.14
N PRO A 17 -9.54 0.87 10.49
CA PRO A 17 -10.88 1.07 11.01
C PRO A 17 -11.05 0.33 12.36
N THR A 18 -11.70 0.98 13.32
CA THR A 18 -12.08 0.37 14.61
C THR A 18 -13.24 -0.61 14.46
N THR A 19 -14.00 -0.47 13.39
CA THR A 19 -15.02 -1.38 12.90
C THR A 19 -14.45 -2.26 11.78
N ARG A 20 -15.31 -2.89 11.00
CA ARG A 20 -14.87 -3.78 9.92
C ARG A 20 -14.34 -3.03 8.69
N TYR A 21 -14.87 -1.82 8.44
CA TYR A 21 -14.56 -1.00 7.26
C TYR A 21 -14.49 0.48 7.62
N VAL A 22 -13.75 1.27 6.84
CA VAL A 22 -13.94 2.72 6.77
C VAL A 22 -15.13 2.97 5.83
N GLU A 23 -16.26 3.32 6.39
CA GLU A 23 -17.51 3.43 5.63
C GLU A 23 -17.71 4.82 5.03
N ARG A 24 -17.20 5.85 5.73
CA ARG A 24 -17.35 7.26 5.36
C ARG A 24 -16.02 7.99 5.42
N ARG A 25 -15.86 9.01 4.60
CA ARG A 25 -14.67 9.88 4.60
C ARG A 25 -14.44 10.62 5.92
N GLU A 26 -15.48 10.82 6.73
CA GLU A 26 -15.37 11.45 8.06
C GLU A 26 -14.53 10.58 9.02
N ASP A 27 -14.56 9.27 8.85
CA ASP A 27 -13.80 8.29 9.63
C ASP A 27 -12.44 7.97 8.99
N PHE A 28 -12.11 8.61 7.87
CA PHE A 28 -10.90 8.37 7.10
C PHE A 28 -9.77 9.30 7.54
N HIS A 29 -8.93 8.84 8.47
CA HIS A 29 -7.85 9.64 9.05
C HIS A 29 -6.51 9.24 8.45
N LEU A 30 -5.92 10.12 7.66
CA LEU A 30 -4.63 9.92 7.00
C LEU A 30 -3.48 9.94 8.00
N LEU A 31 -2.51 9.04 7.83
CA LEU A 31 -1.31 8.91 8.66
C LEU A 31 -0.18 9.79 8.12
N GLU A 32 0.40 10.61 8.98
CA GLU A 32 1.52 11.48 8.62
C GLU A 32 2.76 10.67 8.23
N GLY A 33 3.03 9.57 8.95
CA GLY A 33 4.13 8.65 8.66
C GLY A 33 4.10 8.07 7.24
N PHE A 34 2.90 7.89 6.65
CA PHE A 34 2.77 7.49 5.25
C PHE A 34 3.35 8.55 4.30
N PHE A 35 2.99 9.82 4.47
CA PHE A 35 3.46 10.89 3.57
C PHE A 35 4.96 11.16 3.74
N GLN A 36 5.49 11.02 4.95
CA GLN A 36 6.93 11.09 5.19
C GLN A 36 7.65 9.92 4.51
N THR A 37 7.13 8.70 4.64
CA THR A 37 7.64 7.53 3.91
C THR A 37 7.58 7.74 2.40
N LEU A 38 6.45 8.23 1.87
CA LEU A 38 6.28 8.55 0.45
C LEU A 38 7.33 9.54 -0.04
N ALA A 39 7.61 10.59 0.73
CA ALA A 39 8.65 11.56 0.39
C ALA A 39 10.06 10.93 0.36
N HIS A 40 10.34 10.00 1.28
CA HIS A 40 11.62 9.30 1.31
C HIS A 40 11.79 8.35 0.11
N ILE A 41 10.79 7.51 -0.18
CA ILE A 41 10.89 6.56 -1.29
C ILE A 41 10.95 7.26 -2.65
N THR A 42 10.27 8.40 -2.79
CA THR A 42 10.35 9.24 -4.00
C THR A 42 11.79 9.73 -4.22
N ARG A 43 12.45 10.21 -3.16
CA ARG A 43 13.88 10.61 -3.22
C ARG A 43 14.82 9.44 -3.51
N LEU A 44 14.47 8.22 -3.10
CA LEU A 44 15.21 7.00 -3.41
C LEU A 44 14.97 6.50 -4.85
N GLY A 45 14.06 7.14 -5.61
CA GLY A 45 13.79 6.83 -7.02
C GLY A 45 12.64 5.85 -7.25
N TYR A 46 11.83 5.55 -6.24
CA TYR A 46 10.65 4.69 -6.35
C TYR A 46 9.40 5.48 -6.68
N VAL A 47 8.50 4.87 -7.44
CA VAL A 47 7.10 5.30 -7.55
C VAL A 47 6.25 4.60 -6.49
N ALA A 48 5.08 5.16 -6.19
CA ALA A 48 4.16 4.60 -5.21
C ALA A 48 2.83 4.17 -5.85
N VAL A 49 2.35 2.98 -5.50
CA VAL A 49 1.02 2.47 -5.85
C VAL A 49 0.34 1.99 -4.57
N ILE A 50 -0.94 2.32 -4.41
CA ILE A 50 -1.75 1.79 -3.30
C ILE A 50 -2.58 0.62 -3.83
N ILE A 51 -2.60 -0.50 -3.09
CA ILE A 51 -3.39 -1.68 -3.39
C ILE A 51 -4.18 -2.13 -2.16
N THR A 52 -5.49 -2.20 -2.25
CA THR A 52 -6.34 -2.43 -1.06
C THR A 52 -7.52 -3.36 -1.32
N ASN A 53 -7.83 -4.21 -0.32
CA ASN A 53 -9.04 -5.02 -0.32
C ASN A 53 -10.19 -4.20 0.28
N GLN A 54 -11.23 -3.94 -0.50
CA GLN A 54 -12.38 -3.09 -0.14
C GLN A 54 -13.71 -3.84 -0.28
N LYS A 55 -13.83 -4.98 0.40
CA LYS A 55 -15.07 -5.80 0.40
C LYS A 55 -16.31 -5.02 0.85
N GLY A 56 -16.14 -3.95 1.65
CA GLY A 56 -17.23 -3.08 2.06
C GLY A 56 -18.05 -2.52 0.90
N VAL A 57 -17.43 -2.35 -0.27
CA VAL A 57 -18.11 -1.88 -1.48
C VAL A 57 -19.13 -2.89 -1.97
N SER A 58 -18.75 -4.15 -2.17
CA SER A 58 -19.65 -5.20 -2.65
C SER A 58 -20.75 -5.56 -1.65
N THR A 59 -20.52 -5.34 -0.36
CA THR A 59 -21.52 -5.56 0.68
C THR A 59 -22.45 -4.36 0.92
N GLY A 60 -22.18 -3.23 0.26
CA GLY A 60 -22.93 -1.99 0.43
C GLY A 60 -22.59 -1.20 1.71
N ALA A 61 -21.65 -1.67 2.52
CA ALA A 61 -21.20 -0.96 3.73
C ALA A 61 -20.44 0.33 3.41
N THR A 62 -19.67 0.32 2.31
CA THR A 62 -18.95 1.50 1.83
C THR A 62 -19.49 1.89 0.46
N PRO A 63 -20.23 2.99 0.32
CA PRO A 63 -20.64 3.49 -1.00
C PRO A 63 -19.41 3.78 -1.89
N VAL A 64 -19.50 3.45 -3.18
CA VAL A 64 -18.41 3.69 -4.15
C VAL A 64 -17.98 5.16 -4.14
N ALA A 65 -18.93 6.10 -4.07
CA ALA A 65 -18.63 7.53 -4.02
C ALA A 65 -17.80 7.93 -2.78
N GLU A 66 -18.02 7.29 -1.63
CA GLU A 66 -17.20 7.51 -0.43
C GLU A 66 -15.78 6.94 -0.62
N LEU A 67 -15.65 5.74 -1.21
CA LEU A 67 -14.34 5.17 -1.52
C LEU A 67 -13.55 6.07 -2.48
N GLU A 68 -14.18 6.55 -3.54
CA GLU A 68 -13.55 7.47 -4.50
C GLU A 68 -13.14 8.79 -3.85
N ALA A 69 -13.98 9.35 -2.96
CA ALA A 69 -13.66 10.55 -2.21
C ALA A 69 -12.46 10.36 -1.27
N MET A 70 -12.35 9.20 -0.61
CA MET A 70 -11.17 8.84 0.20
C MET A 70 -9.91 8.74 -0.66
N HIS A 71 -9.98 8.09 -1.82
CA HIS A 71 -8.85 7.97 -2.74
C HIS A 71 -8.42 9.34 -3.29
N GLN A 72 -9.38 10.21 -3.60
CA GLN A 72 -9.09 11.58 -4.01
C GLN A 72 -8.43 12.39 -2.90
N ALA A 73 -8.87 12.23 -1.64
CA ALA A 73 -8.26 12.89 -0.49
C ALA A 73 -6.78 12.49 -0.31
N ILE A 74 -6.43 11.21 -0.54
CA ILE A 74 -5.03 10.75 -0.51
C ILE A 74 -4.21 11.48 -1.59
N ARG A 75 -4.73 11.54 -2.84
CA ARG A 75 -4.04 12.19 -3.96
C ARG A 75 -3.84 13.69 -3.73
N LEU A 76 -4.86 14.37 -3.24
CA LEU A 76 -4.80 15.80 -2.93
C LEU A 76 -3.77 16.08 -1.83
N ARG A 77 -3.78 15.28 -0.76
CA ARG A 77 -2.83 15.45 0.34
C ARG A 77 -1.39 15.18 -0.08
N ALA A 78 -1.16 14.23 -0.98
CA ALA A 78 0.16 14.01 -1.58
C ALA A 78 0.57 15.20 -2.44
N ALA A 79 -0.31 15.69 -3.31
CA ALA A 79 -0.04 16.82 -4.21
C ALA A 79 0.28 18.12 -3.46
N GLU A 80 -0.42 18.43 -2.35
CA GLU A 80 -0.12 19.56 -1.46
C GLU A 80 1.33 19.55 -0.94
N ARG A 81 1.99 18.39 -0.96
CA ARG A 81 3.38 18.18 -0.52
C ARG A 81 4.36 18.01 -1.67
N GLY A 82 3.91 18.24 -2.90
CA GLY A 82 4.71 18.01 -4.10
C GLY A 82 5.01 16.52 -4.37
N LEU A 83 4.19 15.61 -3.80
CA LEU A 83 4.32 14.17 -3.95
C LEU A 83 3.24 13.63 -4.89
N SER A 84 3.46 12.45 -5.45
CA SER A 84 2.51 11.79 -6.34
C SER A 84 2.31 10.32 -5.97
N ILE A 85 1.11 9.84 -6.22
CA ILE A 85 0.75 8.41 -6.17
C ILE A 85 0.40 8.02 -7.60
N LEU A 86 1.16 7.06 -8.14
CA LEU A 86 1.02 6.62 -9.53
C LEU A 86 -0.36 6.03 -9.79
N ASP A 87 -0.81 5.13 -8.90
CA ASP A 87 -2.13 4.52 -9.01
C ASP A 87 -2.68 4.11 -7.64
N ILE A 88 -4.01 3.90 -7.59
CA ILE A 88 -4.72 3.32 -6.45
C ILE A 88 -5.64 2.24 -7.00
N LEU A 89 -5.34 0.98 -6.73
CA LEU A 89 -6.12 -0.18 -7.13
C LEU A 89 -6.85 -0.76 -5.93
N TYR A 90 -8.08 -1.15 -6.11
CA TYR A 90 -8.84 -1.86 -5.08
C TYR A 90 -9.51 -3.12 -5.60
N CYS A 91 -9.77 -4.04 -4.70
CA CYS A 91 -10.56 -5.24 -4.95
C CYS A 91 -11.75 -5.28 -4.00
N ASP A 92 -12.95 -5.21 -4.54
CA ASP A 92 -14.21 -5.29 -3.81
C ASP A 92 -14.78 -6.72 -3.77
N ALA A 93 -14.19 -7.66 -4.51
CA ALA A 93 -14.65 -9.04 -4.59
C ALA A 93 -14.77 -9.66 -3.17
N PRO A 94 -15.94 -10.25 -2.83
CA PRO A 94 -16.16 -10.87 -1.54
C PRO A 94 -15.46 -12.23 -1.41
N GLU A 95 -15.15 -12.91 -2.51
CA GLU A 95 -14.55 -14.23 -2.56
C GLU A 95 -13.06 -14.15 -2.20
N GLU A 96 -12.64 -14.95 -1.21
CA GLU A 96 -11.23 -14.98 -0.79
C GLU A 96 -10.28 -15.51 -1.89
N GLY A 97 -10.78 -16.36 -2.79
CA GLY A 97 -10.01 -16.90 -3.92
C GLY A 97 -9.90 -15.96 -5.13
N HIS A 98 -10.53 -14.78 -5.12
CA HIS A 98 -10.49 -13.87 -6.26
C HIS A 98 -9.05 -13.44 -6.58
N PRO A 99 -8.59 -13.50 -7.86
CA PRO A 99 -7.18 -13.23 -8.22
C PRO A 99 -6.66 -11.86 -7.76
N ARG A 100 -7.49 -10.81 -7.79
CA ARG A 100 -7.12 -9.45 -7.36
C ARG A 100 -7.14 -9.27 -5.85
N ARG A 101 -7.79 -10.20 -5.08
CA ARG A 101 -7.93 -10.05 -3.64
C ARG A 101 -6.70 -10.58 -2.92
N LYS A 102 -5.97 -9.72 -2.19
CA LYS A 102 -4.89 -10.16 -1.30
C LYS A 102 -5.37 -11.24 -0.32
N PRO A 103 -4.66 -12.36 -0.13
CA PRO A 103 -3.24 -12.59 -0.41
C PRO A 103 -2.90 -13.02 -1.85
N ASN A 104 -3.81 -12.94 -2.83
CA ASN A 104 -3.47 -13.15 -4.22
C ASN A 104 -2.81 -11.88 -4.80
N PRO A 105 -1.83 -12.03 -5.72
CA PRO A 105 -1.00 -10.93 -6.19
C PRO A 105 -1.56 -10.18 -7.40
N GLY A 106 -2.82 -10.42 -7.79
CA GLY A 106 -3.38 -9.92 -9.05
C GLY A 106 -3.32 -8.40 -9.21
N MET A 107 -3.55 -7.61 -8.14
CA MET A 107 -3.43 -6.15 -8.23
C MET A 107 -1.97 -5.68 -8.43
N LEU A 108 -0.98 -6.41 -7.89
CA LEU A 108 0.43 -6.09 -8.13
C LEU A 108 0.81 -6.36 -9.58
N PHE A 109 0.37 -7.49 -10.16
CA PHE A 109 0.60 -7.81 -11.56
C PHE A 109 -0.09 -6.82 -12.49
N GLU A 110 -1.35 -6.45 -12.21
CA GLU A 110 -2.10 -5.44 -12.95
C GLU A 110 -1.37 -4.08 -12.97
N ALA A 111 -0.90 -3.62 -11.81
CA ALA A 111 -0.14 -2.38 -11.73
C ALA A 111 1.18 -2.47 -12.49
N ALA A 112 1.89 -3.61 -12.38
CA ALA A 112 3.16 -3.80 -13.07
C ALA A 112 2.99 -3.80 -14.59
N GLU A 113 1.98 -4.47 -15.12
CA GLU A 113 1.65 -4.49 -16.55
C GLU A 113 1.25 -3.09 -17.04
N LYS A 114 0.34 -2.43 -16.32
CA LYS A 114 -0.20 -1.11 -16.69
C LYS A 114 0.87 -0.01 -16.72
N HIS A 115 1.82 -0.05 -15.80
CA HIS A 115 2.76 1.04 -15.56
C HIS A 115 4.23 0.68 -15.86
N GLY A 116 4.52 -0.52 -16.35
CA GLY A 116 5.88 -0.97 -16.64
C GLY A 116 6.75 -1.10 -15.40
N LEU A 117 6.19 -1.62 -14.29
CA LEU A 117 6.90 -1.73 -13.01
C LEU A 117 7.76 -3.01 -12.95
N ASP A 118 8.87 -2.93 -12.24
CA ASP A 118 9.76 -4.06 -11.96
C ASP A 118 9.47 -4.63 -10.57
N LEU A 119 8.71 -5.72 -10.50
CA LEU A 119 8.32 -6.35 -9.25
C LEU A 119 9.52 -6.89 -8.46
N ALA A 120 10.56 -7.38 -9.15
CA ALA A 120 11.73 -7.96 -8.49
C ALA A 120 12.56 -6.94 -7.70
N THR A 121 12.49 -5.67 -8.06
CA THR A 121 13.13 -4.55 -7.36
C THR A 121 12.14 -3.72 -6.53
N SER A 122 10.89 -4.15 -6.48
CA SER A 122 9.80 -3.46 -5.78
C SER A 122 9.56 -4.00 -4.36
N TRP A 123 8.80 -3.24 -3.59
CA TRP A 123 8.46 -3.56 -2.21
C TRP A 123 6.94 -3.53 -2.00
N MET A 124 6.45 -4.41 -1.10
CA MET A 124 5.08 -4.36 -0.58
C MET A 124 5.11 -4.04 0.91
N VAL A 125 4.41 -2.97 1.29
CA VAL A 125 4.26 -2.50 2.68
C VAL A 125 2.82 -2.74 3.13
N GLY A 126 2.63 -3.45 4.23
CA GLY A 126 1.30 -3.72 4.76
C GLY A 126 1.30 -4.10 6.24
N ASP A 127 0.15 -3.99 6.89
CA ASP A 127 -0.06 -4.30 8.31
C ASP A 127 -0.71 -5.68 8.53
N ASN A 128 -0.93 -6.42 7.46
CA ASN A 128 -1.57 -7.74 7.49
C ASN A 128 -0.70 -8.80 6.82
N GLU A 129 -0.77 -10.03 7.34
CA GLU A 129 -0.08 -11.17 6.73
C GLU A 129 -0.44 -11.38 5.25
N LYS A 130 -1.68 -11.04 4.86
CA LYS A 130 -2.14 -11.10 3.46
C LYS A 130 -1.34 -10.18 2.53
N ASP A 131 -0.82 -9.07 3.03
CA ASP A 131 0.00 -8.14 2.27
C ASP A 131 1.38 -8.74 2.00
N VAL A 132 1.99 -9.30 3.06
CA VAL A 132 3.29 -9.98 2.96
C VAL A 132 3.21 -11.14 1.97
N ILE A 133 2.17 -11.99 2.07
CA ILE A 133 1.98 -13.10 1.15
C ILE A 133 1.77 -12.60 -0.29
N ALA A 134 0.95 -11.57 -0.50
CA ALA A 134 0.72 -11.02 -1.83
C ALA A 134 2.01 -10.46 -2.45
N GLY A 135 2.81 -9.70 -1.67
CA GLY A 135 4.10 -9.18 -2.10
C GLY A 135 5.08 -10.30 -2.49
N GLN A 136 5.24 -11.31 -1.65
CA GLN A 136 6.12 -12.46 -1.94
C GLN A 136 5.67 -13.26 -3.17
N ARG A 137 4.38 -13.49 -3.33
CA ARG A 137 3.82 -14.16 -4.52
C ARG A 137 4.02 -13.37 -5.81
N ALA A 138 4.09 -12.04 -5.70
CA ALA A 138 4.40 -11.16 -6.82
C ALA A 138 5.92 -11.06 -7.12
N GLY A 139 6.77 -11.59 -6.25
CA GLY A 139 8.23 -11.47 -6.36
C GLY A 139 8.80 -10.17 -5.77
N CYS A 140 8.00 -9.41 -5.02
CA CYS A 140 8.44 -8.21 -4.31
C CYS A 140 9.12 -8.57 -2.98
N ARG A 141 9.98 -7.69 -2.49
CA ARG A 141 10.35 -7.64 -1.07
C ARG A 141 9.19 -7.11 -0.24
N THR A 142 9.20 -7.38 1.07
CA THR A 142 8.06 -7.09 1.93
C THR A 142 8.46 -6.43 3.24
N ILE A 143 7.67 -5.42 3.65
CA ILE A 143 7.78 -4.79 4.96
C ILE A 143 6.46 -4.98 5.69
N PHE A 144 6.52 -5.62 6.85
CA PHE A 144 5.38 -5.73 7.75
C PHE A 144 5.39 -4.58 8.75
N VAL A 145 4.26 -3.89 8.87
CA VAL A 145 4.06 -2.78 9.81
C VAL A 145 3.14 -3.26 10.94
N GLY A 146 3.67 -3.38 12.13
CA GLY A 146 2.91 -3.81 13.30
C GLY A 146 3.72 -4.67 14.26
N THR A 147 3.19 -4.83 15.47
CA THR A 147 3.81 -5.61 16.56
C THR A 147 3.22 -7.00 16.74
N LYS A 148 2.13 -7.32 16.01
CA LYS A 148 1.51 -8.64 16.07
C LYS A 148 2.39 -9.70 15.42
N SER A 149 2.37 -10.91 15.95
CA SER A 149 3.04 -12.05 15.32
C SER A 149 2.29 -12.48 14.05
N ILE A 150 3.03 -12.74 12.98
CA ILE A 150 2.53 -13.34 11.75
C ILE A 150 3.35 -14.60 11.43
N LYS A 151 2.78 -15.52 10.66
CA LYS A 151 3.44 -16.80 10.32
C LYS A 151 4.43 -16.63 9.16
N THR A 152 4.08 -15.79 8.20
CA THR A 152 4.89 -15.52 7.00
C THR A 152 6.00 -14.54 7.37
N LYS A 153 7.26 -14.91 7.09
CA LYS A 153 8.42 -14.07 7.39
C LYS A 153 8.55 -12.95 6.35
N PRO A 154 8.41 -11.65 6.72
CA PRO A 154 8.71 -10.54 5.82
C PRO A 154 10.23 -10.29 5.74
N ASP A 155 10.66 -9.46 4.79
CA ASP A 155 12.07 -9.04 4.67
C ASP A 155 12.44 -8.03 5.76
N ALA A 156 11.50 -7.19 6.19
CA ALA A 156 11.67 -6.27 7.31
C ALA A 156 10.37 -6.10 8.10
N CYS A 157 10.51 -5.71 9.38
CA CYS A 157 9.40 -5.39 10.28
C CYS A 157 9.66 -4.04 10.94
N VAL A 158 8.60 -3.26 11.12
CA VAL A 158 8.59 -2.02 11.91
C VAL A 158 7.31 -1.99 12.75
N ALA A 159 7.33 -1.27 13.87
CA ALA A 159 6.17 -1.25 14.77
C ALA A 159 4.98 -0.47 14.22
N ASP A 160 5.24 0.63 13.52
CA ASP A 160 4.23 1.52 12.95
C ASP A 160 4.78 2.33 11.75
N MET A 161 3.94 3.20 11.19
CA MET A 161 4.32 4.02 10.05
C MET A 161 5.29 5.15 10.40
N ASP A 162 5.35 5.60 11.65
CA ASP A 162 6.30 6.62 12.09
C ASP A 162 7.71 6.02 12.21
N GLU A 163 7.82 4.79 12.70
CA GLU A 163 9.08 4.04 12.67
C GLU A 163 9.52 3.77 11.24
N LEU A 164 8.60 3.37 10.34
CA LEU A 164 8.95 3.19 8.94
C LEU A 164 9.45 4.49 8.32
N ALA A 165 8.78 5.60 8.55
CA ALA A 165 9.20 6.92 8.04
C ALA A 165 10.62 7.29 8.46
N SER A 166 10.99 6.99 9.72
CA SER A 166 12.31 7.29 10.24
C SER A 166 13.42 6.33 9.78
N THR A 167 13.05 5.09 9.39
CA THR A 167 14.02 4.01 9.10
C THR A 167 14.03 3.58 7.63
N VAL A 168 13.06 3.99 6.82
CA VAL A 168 12.87 3.51 5.45
C VAL A 168 14.12 3.62 4.57
N VAL A 169 14.92 4.66 4.75
CA VAL A 169 16.19 4.88 4.00
C VAL A 169 17.26 3.84 4.32
N HIS A 170 17.15 3.13 5.43
CA HIS A 170 18.03 2.03 5.81
C HIS A 170 17.48 0.67 5.39
N VAL A 171 16.17 0.57 5.18
CA VAL A 171 15.47 -0.65 4.79
C VAL A 171 15.40 -0.78 3.27
N ILE A 172 14.98 0.30 2.59
CA ILE A 172 14.84 0.33 1.13
C ILE A 172 16.07 1.01 0.53
N PRO A 173 16.90 0.27 -0.24
CA PRO A 173 18.08 0.85 -0.88
C PRO A 173 17.65 1.86 -1.97
N PRO A 174 18.48 2.87 -2.26
CA PRO A 174 18.22 3.74 -3.40
C PRO A 174 18.24 2.94 -4.71
N VAL A 175 17.40 3.36 -5.64
CA VAL A 175 17.42 2.79 -7.00
C VAL A 175 18.78 3.09 -7.61
N SER A 176 19.51 2.05 -7.98
CA SER A 176 20.81 2.22 -8.64
C SER A 176 20.62 3.00 -9.92
N GLY A 177 21.12 4.24 -9.96
CA GLY A 177 20.90 5.14 -11.06
C GLY A 177 21.46 4.55 -12.35
N GLY A 178 20.60 4.32 -13.32
CA GLY A 178 21.00 4.35 -14.71
C GLY A 178 21.47 5.77 -15.01
N ARG A 179 22.77 5.97 -15.14
CA ARG A 179 23.34 7.18 -15.73
C ARG A 179 22.96 7.24 -17.20
#